data_7bda8cb2e38b23f67f5573f49e49f462
#
_entry.id   7bda8cb2e38b23f67f5573f49e49f462
#
_cell.length_a   1.000
_cell.length_b   1.000
_cell.length_c   1.000
_cell.angle_alpha   90.00
_cell.angle_beta   90.00
_cell.angle_gamma   90.00
#
_symmetry.space_group_name_H-M   'P 1'
#
loop_
_entity.id
_entity.type
_entity.pdbx_description
1 polymer ?
#
loop_
_entity_poly.entity_id
_entity_poly.type
_entity_poly.pdbx_seq_one_letter_code
_entity_poly.pdbx_strand_id
1 'polypeptide(L)'
;MNARSQVFDLTMEGRQVDEAVASIFHTVLFHRCLGKYMYTGDAQYSIGTVGYTDVDCDFIDFTYVCCTSDSLQRTVKRAISGFSEKLRSNESCGSGQISLEFFQKKKSRWPFAAECIPWEVWTIHLDLIKHENEDERQMCRENVPIC
;
A
#
# COMPACT_ATOMS: atom_id res chain seq x y z
N MET A 1 -6.48 -21.95 3.61
CA MET A 1 -5.38 -21.69 2.64
C MET A 1 -4.66 -20.43 3.06
N ASN A 2 -3.35 -20.52 3.27
CA ASN A 2 -2.57 -19.39 3.74
C ASN A 2 -2.18 -18.46 2.59
N ALA A 3 -2.48 -17.19 2.74
CA ALA A 3 -2.03 -16.19 1.80
C ALA A 3 -0.51 -16.05 1.84
N ARG A 4 0.10 -15.76 0.69
CA ARG A 4 1.52 -15.39 0.64
C ARG A 4 1.68 -14.02 1.32
N SER A 5 2.61 -13.94 2.24
CA SER A 5 2.84 -12.71 3.00
C SER A 5 4.27 -12.24 2.84
N GLN A 6 4.42 -10.95 2.57
CA GLN A 6 5.70 -10.25 2.53
C GLN A 6 5.63 -9.08 3.51
N VAL A 7 6.68 -8.88 4.27
CA VAL A 7 6.76 -7.80 5.26
C VAL A 7 8.02 -6.99 5.01
N PHE A 8 7.88 -5.67 5.01
CA PHE A 8 8.98 -4.72 4.93
C PHE A 8 9.02 -3.87 6.19
N ASP A 9 10.20 -3.68 6.72
CA ASP A 9 10.45 -2.76 7.82
C ASP A 9 11.18 -1.53 7.28
N LEU A 10 10.56 -0.36 7.40
CA LEU A 10 11.10 0.89 6.90
C LEU A 10 11.20 1.93 8.00
N THR A 11 12.23 2.75 7.92
CA THR A 11 12.42 3.90 8.81
C THR A 11 12.71 5.12 7.96
N MET A 12 11.95 6.20 8.15
CA MET A 12 12.09 7.41 7.34
C MET A 12 11.50 8.63 8.01
N GLU A 13 11.76 9.79 7.43
CA GLU A 13 11.14 11.05 7.84
C GLU A 13 9.67 11.10 7.44
N GLY A 14 8.86 11.84 8.21
CA GLY A 14 7.41 11.93 7.97
C GLY A 14 7.04 12.44 6.58
N ARG A 15 7.83 13.33 6.00
CA ARG A 15 7.60 13.87 4.65
C ARG A 15 7.82 12.85 3.53
N GLN A 16 8.54 11.77 3.80
CA GLN A 16 8.87 10.73 2.84
C GLN A 16 7.86 9.58 2.81
N VAL A 17 6.99 9.50 3.82
CA VAL A 17 6.12 8.33 4.03
C VAL A 17 5.18 8.10 2.86
N ASP A 18 4.47 9.12 2.43
CA ASP A 18 3.45 8.99 1.39
C ASP A 18 4.06 8.48 0.09
N GLU A 19 5.18 9.05 -0.31
CA GLU A 19 5.87 8.66 -1.54
C GLU A 19 6.49 7.26 -1.45
N ALA A 20 7.08 6.92 -0.31
CA ALA A 20 7.70 5.61 -0.12
C ALA A 20 6.65 4.49 -0.16
N VAL A 21 5.56 4.65 0.55
CA VAL A 21 4.47 3.67 0.55
C VAL A 21 3.81 3.58 -0.83
N ALA A 22 3.56 4.73 -1.46
CA ALA A 22 2.99 4.78 -2.80
C ALA A 22 3.89 4.07 -3.82
N SER A 23 5.19 4.30 -3.76
CA SER A 23 6.14 3.65 -4.68
C SER A 23 6.13 2.14 -4.55
N ILE A 24 6.09 1.62 -3.33
CA ILE A 24 6.04 0.17 -3.08
C ILE A 24 4.70 -0.40 -3.56
N PHE A 25 3.59 0.19 -3.17
CA PHE A 25 2.26 -0.31 -3.51
C PHE A 25 1.99 -0.26 -5.02
N HIS A 26 2.35 0.84 -5.68
CA HIS A 26 2.16 0.93 -7.13
C HIS A 26 3.08 -0.01 -7.91
N THR A 27 4.29 -0.25 -7.41
CA THR A 27 5.19 -1.24 -8.00
C THR A 27 4.61 -2.65 -7.90
N VAL A 28 4.09 -3.02 -6.74
CA VAL A 28 3.43 -4.32 -6.56
C VAL A 28 2.18 -4.42 -7.44
N LEU A 29 1.36 -3.38 -7.45
CA LEU A 29 0.16 -3.34 -8.29
C LEU A 29 0.50 -3.45 -9.77
N PHE A 30 1.54 -2.79 -10.23
CA PHE A 30 2.00 -2.90 -11.61
C PHE A 30 2.31 -4.35 -11.98
N HIS A 31 3.07 -5.04 -11.16
CA HIS A 31 3.44 -6.43 -11.42
C HIS A 31 2.28 -7.41 -11.31
N ARG A 32 1.29 -7.13 -10.47
CA ARG A 32 0.14 -8.01 -10.26
C ARG A 32 -1.02 -7.74 -11.22
N CYS A 33 -1.17 -6.51 -11.64
CA CYS A 33 -2.28 -6.10 -12.50
C CYS A 33 -1.96 -6.17 -13.99
N LEU A 34 -0.69 -6.18 -14.36
CA LEU A 34 -0.25 -6.18 -15.75
C LEU A 34 -0.87 -7.34 -16.55
N GLY A 35 -0.83 -8.54 -16.00
CA GLY A 35 -1.42 -9.70 -16.64
C GLY A 35 -2.94 -9.62 -16.79
N LYS A 36 -3.60 -8.98 -15.85
CA LYS A 36 -5.05 -8.82 -15.83
C LYS A 36 -5.53 -7.85 -16.91
N TYR A 37 -4.77 -6.81 -17.18
CA TYR A 37 -5.10 -5.83 -18.23
C TYR A 37 -4.79 -6.37 -19.64
N MET A 38 -3.87 -7.30 -19.76
CA MET A 38 -3.58 -7.97 -21.03
C MET A 38 -4.59 -9.07 -21.35
N TYR A 39 -5.35 -9.54 -20.37
CA TYR A 39 -6.15 -10.75 -20.47
C TYR A 39 -7.65 -10.55 -20.58
N THR A 40 -8.15 -9.35 -20.56
CA THR A 40 -9.55 -9.14 -20.83
C THR A 40 -9.77 -9.46 -22.29
N GLY A 41 -10.45 -10.57 -22.54
CA GLY A 41 -10.67 -11.09 -23.87
C GLY A 41 -11.32 -10.12 -24.84
N ASP A 42 -12.02 -9.16 -24.29
CA ASP A 42 -12.53 -8.01 -25.02
C ASP A 42 -11.58 -6.84 -24.82
N ALA A 43 -10.35 -7.07 -25.15
CA ALA A 43 -9.20 -6.20 -24.92
C ALA A 43 -9.38 -4.75 -25.41
N GLN A 44 -10.37 -4.55 -26.23
CA GLN A 44 -10.65 -3.25 -26.80
C GLN A 44 -11.04 -2.19 -25.79
N TYR A 45 -11.44 -2.58 -24.57
CA TYR A 45 -11.79 -1.57 -23.59
C TYR A 45 -10.70 -1.25 -22.62
N SER A 46 -9.96 -2.23 -22.20
CA SER A 46 -9.04 -2.03 -21.07
C SER A 46 -7.67 -1.59 -21.50
N ILE A 47 -7.20 -2.06 -22.64
CA ILE A 47 -5.87 -1.71 -23.14
C ILE A 47 -5.80 -0.27 -23.63
N GLY A 48 -6.91 0.27 -24.13
CA GLY A 48 -6.95 1.66 -24.58
C GLY A 48 -7.20 2.68 -23.49
N THR A 49 -7.68 2.26 -22.31
CA THR A 49 -8.11 3.16 -21.25
C THR A 49 -7.24 3.13 -20.01
N VAL A 50 -6.48 2.07 -19.82
CA VAL A 50 -5.60 1.92 -18.66
C VAL A 50 -4.16 2.00 -19.14
N GLY A 51 -3.54 3.11 -18.86
CA GLY A 51 -2.14 3.33 -19.13
C GLY A 51 -1.32 3.30 -17.85
N TYR A 52 -0.03 3.51 -18.01
CA TYR A 52 0.91 3.66 -16.92
C TYR A 52 1.65 4.97 -17.11
N THR A 53 1.93 5.63 -16.02
CA THR A 53 2.71 6.87 -16.04
C THR A 53 3.80 6.80 -15.00
N ASP A 54 4.92 7.44 -15.31
CA ASP A 54 6.02 7.57 -14.36
C ASP A 54 5.72 8.71 -13.40
N VAL A 55 5.98 8.47 -12.12
CA VAL A 55 5.84 9.47 -11.06
C VAL A 55 7.18 9.68 -10.41
N ASP A 56 7.69 10.90 -10.51
CA ASP A 56 8.91 11.31 -9.83
C ASP A 56 8.57 11.76 -8.42
N CYS A 57 9.28 11.22 -7.45
CA CYS A 57 9.10 11.60 -6.06
C CYS A 57 9.83 12.90 -5.76
N ASP A 58 9.25 13.70 -4.86
CA ASP A 58 9.82 15.00 -4.45
C ASP A 58 10.77 14.87 -3.27
N PHE A 59 10.48 13.96 -2.34
CA PHE A 59 11.20 13.82 -1.08
C PHE A 59 12.12 12.61 -1.01
N ILE A 60 12.04 11.72 -1.99
CA ILE A 60 12.97 10.60 -2.15
C ILE A 60 13.46 10.58 -3.59
N ASP A 61 14.68 10.14 -3.78
CA ASP A 61 15.27 10.03 -5.13
C ASP A 61 14.83 8.73 -5.78
N PHE A 62 13.59 8.73 -6.23
CA PHE A 62 12.97 7.54 -6.81
C PHE A 62 11.85 7.90 -7.78
N THR A 63 11.73 7.12 -8.85
CA THR A 63 10.63 7.21 -9.82
C THR A 63 9.92 5.87 -9.86
N TYR A 64 8.61 5.87 -9.77
CA TYR A 64 7.83 4.64 -9.86
C TYR A 64 6.77 4.72 -10.95
N VAL A 65 6.31 3.56 -11.40
CA VAL A 65 5.25 3.44 -12.40
C VAL A 65 3.90 3.32 -11.72
N CYS A 66 2.98 4.19 -12.09
CA CYS A 66 1.63 4.25 -11.54
C CYS A 66 0.62 3.90 -12.63
N CYS A 67 -0.37 3.10 -12.28
CA CYS A 67 -1.51 2.84 -13.15
C CYS A 67 -2.41 4.07 -13.22
N THR A 68 -2.86 4.45 -14.43
CA THR A 68 -3.68 5.64 -14.63
C THR A 68 -5.17 5.46 -14.32
N SER A 69 -5.56 4.36 -13.70
CA SER A 69 -6.93 4.17 -13.23
C SER A 69 -7.25 5.13 -12.09
N ASP A 70 -8.15 6.06 -12.31
CA ASP A 70 -8.53 7.08 -11.32
C ASP A 70 -9.08 6.47 -10.02
N SER A 71 -9.88 5.42 -10.13
CA SER A 71 -10.47 4.78 -8.96
C SER A 71 -9.40 4.11 -8.09
N LEU A 72 -8.46 3.42 -8.73
CA LEU A 72 -7.36 2.76 -8.04
C LEU A 72 -6.43 3.78 -7.38
N GLN A 73 -6.05 4.83 -8.12
CA GLN A 73 -5.21 5.89 -7.59
C GLN A 73 -5.85 6.57 -6.38
N ARG A 74 -7.14 6.89 -6.45
CA ARG A 74 -7.86 7.50 -5.34
C ARG A 74 -7.92 6.60 -4.11
N THR A 75 -8.18 5.32 -4.32
CA THR A 75 -8.25 4.34 -3.23
C THR A 75 -6.91 4.22 -2.52
N VAL A 76 -5.83 4.06 -3.29
CA VAL A 76 -4.47 3.96 -2.75
C VAL A 76 -4.07 5.24 -2.04
N LYS A 77 -4.30 6.39 -2.66
CA LYS A 77 -3.97 7.70 -2.09
C LYS A 77 -4.71 7.95 -0.78
N ARG A 78 -5.99 7.62 -0.71
CA ARG A 78 -6.80 7.77 0.50
C ARG A 78 -6.28 6.89 1.64
N ALA A 79 -5.96 5.63 1.34
CA ALA A 79 -5.43 4.71 2.33
C ALA A 79 -4.08 5.18 2.87
N ILE A 80 -3.19 5.63 1.99
CA ILE A 80 -1.87 6.13 2.37
C ILE A 80 -1.98 7.42 3.19
N SER A 81 -2.84 8.35 2.78
CA SER A 81 -3.06 9.60 3.52
C SER A 81 -3.59 9.32 4.93
N GLY A 82 -4.57 8.44 5.07
CA GLY A 82 -5.10 8.05 6.36
C GLY A 82 -4.06 7.39 7.26
N PHE A 83 -3.24 6.53 6.70
CA PHE A 83 -2.14 5.90 7.40
C PHE A 83 -1.09 6.93 7.86
N SER A 84 -0.70 7.81 6.97
CA SER A 84 0.30 8.85 7.20
C SER A 84 -0.15 9.83 8.31
N GLU A 85 -1.43 10.23 8.30
CA GLU A 85 -2.01 11.05 9.34
C GLU A 85 -1.97 10.36 10.72
N LYS A 86 -2.37 9.11 10.77
CA LYS A 86 -2.30 8.33 12.01
C LYS A 86 -0.86 8.18 12.51
N LEU A 87 0.07 7.96 11.59
CA LEU A 87 1.48 7.79 11.91
C LEU A 87 2.08 9.05 12.55
N ARG A 88 1.65 10.22 12.08
CA ARG A 88 2.10 11.53 12.61
C ARG A 88 1.38 11.93 13.89
N SER A 89 0.28 11.26 14.23
CA SER A 89 -0.45 11.56 15.45
C SER A 89 0.35 11.15 16.68
N ASN A 90 0.12 11.86 17.79
CA ASN A 90 0.82 11.57 19.04
C ASN A 90 0.48 10.20 19.62
N GLU A 91 -0.64 9.61 19.20
CA GLU A 91 -1.11 8.32 19.71
C GLU A 91 -0.29 7.14 19.20
N SER A 92 0.26 7.24 17.99
CA SER A 92 1.00 6.14 17.37
C SER A 92 2.48 6.11 17.72
N CYS A 93 2.99 7.15 18.37
CA CYS A 93 4.42 7.33 18.63
C CYS A 93 5.31 7.25 17.37
N GLY A 94 4.72 7.47 16.20
CA GLY A 94 5.44 7.44 14.94
C GLY A 94 5.71 6.04 14.39
N SER A 95 5.01 5.03 14.86
CA SER A 95 5.11 3.66 14.35
C SER A 95 3.75 3.14 13.94
N GLY A 96 3.72 2.37 12.85
CA GLY A 96 2.49 1.77 12.36
C GLY A 96 2.73 0.79 11.22
N GLN A 97 1.65 0.22 10.73
CA GLN A 97 1.70 -0.66 9.58
C GLN A 97 0.56 -0.39 8.61
N ILE A 98 0.83 -0.63 7.35
CA ILE A 98 -0.16 -0.58 6.28
C ILE A 98 0.02 -1.80 5.39
N SER A 99 -1.07 -2.38 4.91
CA SER A 99 -1.03 -3.58 4.10
C SER A 99 -1.78 -3.40 2.80
N LEU A 100 -1.24 -4.03 1.76
CA LEU A 100 -1.90 -4.19 0.47
C LEU A 100 -2.26 -5.66 0.33
N GLU A 101 -3.56 -5.94 0.23
CA GLU A 101 -4.07 -7.30 0.18
C GLU A 101 -4.74 -7.58 -1.15
N PHE A 102 -4.45 -8.76 -1.71
CA PHE A 102 -5.06 -9.24 -2.94
C PHE A 102 -6.03 -10.36 -2.62
N PHE A 103 -7.26 -10.20 -3.08
CA PHE A 103 -8.34 -11.16 -2.85
C PHE A 103 -8.83 -11.77 -4.15
N GLN A 104 -9.26 -13.02 -4.07
CA GLN A 104 -10.06 -13.64 -5.10
C GLN A 104 -11.51 -13.67 -4.63
N LYS A 105 -12.41 -13.10 -5.42
CA LYS A 105 -13.84 -13.19 -5.15
C LYS A 105 -14.38 -14.47 -5.75
N LYS A 106 -14.85 -15.38 -4.91
CA LYS A 106 -15.63 -16.52 -5.34
C LYS A 106 -17.10 -16.14 -5.38
N LYS A 107 -17.73 -16.29 -6.55
CA LYS A 107 -19.18 -16.20 -6.63
C LYS A 107 -19.76 -17.39 -5.90
N SER A 108 -20.56 -17.12 -4.87
CA SER A 108 -21.30 -18.17 -4.21
C SER A 108 -22.70 -18.28 -4.82
N ARG A 109 -23.27 -19.49 -4.75
CA ARG A 109 -24.65 -19.70 -5.14
C ARG A 109 -25.58 -19.07 -4.10
N TRP A 110 -26.60 -18.36 -4.59
CA TRP A 110 -27.66 -17.88 -3.70
C TRP A 110 -28.18 -19.03 -2.83
N PRO A 111 -28.41 -18.87 -1.49
CA PRO A 111 -28.41 -17.61 -0.71
C PRO A 111 -27.07 -17.25 -0.03
N PHE A 112 -25.97 -17.85 -0.40
CA PHE A 112 -24.68 -17.62 0.26
C PHE A 112 -24.00 -16.37 -0.27
N ALA A 113 -23.38 -15.60 0.64
CA ALA A 113 -22.62 -14.42 0.28
C ALA A 113 -21.33 -14.79 -0.47
N ALA A 114 -20.87 -13.89 -1.36
CA ALA A 114 -19.60 -14.07 -2.06
C ALA A 114 -18.45 -14.09 -1.04
N GLU A 115 -17.57 -15.09 -1.16
CA GLU A 115 -16.37 -15.16 -0.34
C GLU A 115 -15.21 -14.39 -0.97
N CYS A 116 -14.51 -13.61 -0.15
CA CYS A 116 -13.25 -12.99 -0.51
C CYS A 116 -12.12 -13.81 0.11
N ILE A 117 -11.33 -14.46 -0.73
CA ILE A 117 -10.21 -15.28 -0.27
C ILE A 117 -8.91 -14.53 -0.52
N PRO A 118 -8.19 -14.11 0.52
CA PRO A 118 -6.90 -13.46 0.34
C PRO A 118 -5.88 -14.48 -0.17
N TRP A 119 -5.06 -14.08 -1.15
CA TRP A 119 -4.01 -14.93 -1.69
C TRP A 119 -2.62 -14.31 -1.60
N GLU A 120 -2.52 -13.02 -1.41
CA GLU A 120 -1.24 -12.33 -1.22
C GLU A 120 -1.42 -11.07 -0.38
N VAL A 121 -0.50 -10.84 0.55
CA VAL A 121 -0.50 -9.68 1.44
C VAL A 121 0.90 -9.08 1.48
N TRP A 122 0.99 -7.77 1.26
CA TRP A 122 2.21 -6.99 1.38
C TRP A 122 2.05 -6.01 2.52
N THR A 123 2.84 -6.17 3.57
CA THR A 123 2.76 -5.34 4.77
C THR A 123 4.01 -4.49 4.90
N ILE A 124 3.82 -3.21 5.18
CA ILE A 124 4.91 -2.28 5.48
C ILE A 124 4.78 -1.87 6.94
N HIS A 125 5.79 -2.20 7.73
CA HIS A 125 5.97 -1.64 9.06
C HIS A 125 6.82 -0.39 8.92
N LEU A 126 6.37 0.73 9.44
CA LEU A 126 7.05 1.98 9.26
C LEU A 126 7.24 2.72 10.56
N ASP A 127 8.47 3.14 10.80
CA ASP A 127 8.88 3.96 11.93
C ASP A 127 9.31 5.33 11.43
N LEU A 128 8.79 6.39 12.02
CA LEU A 128 9.23 7.74 11.75
C LEU A 128 10.53 8.05 12.47
N ILE A 129 11.45 8.68 11.75
CA ILE A 129 12.64 9.26 12.36
C ILE A 129 12.21 10.53 13.09
N LYS A 130 12.40 10.55 14.40
CA LYS A 130 12.24 11.74 15.20
C LYS A 130 13.63 12.28 15.54
N HIS A 131 13.87 13.52 15.12
CA HIS A 131 15.17 14.15 15.37
C HIS A 131 15.38 14.59 16.83
N GLU A 132 14.34 14.49 17.67
CA GLU A 132 14.35 15.20 18.93
C GLU A 132 14.84 14.41 20.12
N ASN A 133 14.73 13.15 20.26
CA ASN A 133 15.20 12.44 21.42
C ASN A 133 15.20 10.93 21.21
N GLU A 134 16.37 10.32 21.20
CA GLU A 134 16.48 8.88 21.02
C GLU A 134 15.78 8.10 22.14
N ASP A 135 15.74 8.63 23.33
CA ASP A 135 15.09 7.99 24.48
C ASP A 135 13.56 7.96 24.29
N GLU A 136 12.96 9.02 23.78
CA GLU A 136 11.55 9.03 23.43
C GLU A 136 11.21 8.09 22.29
N ARG A 137 12.09 7.98 21.30
CA ARG A 137 11.95 7.01 20.20
C ARG A 137 11.93 5.59 20.73
N GLN A 138 12.81 5.28 21.63
CA GLN A 138 12.93 3.95 22.20
C GLN A 138 11.71 3.59 23.04
N MET A 139 11.24 4.50 23.86
CA MET A 139 10.00 4.33 24.64
C MET A 139 8.79 4.12 23.75
N CYS A 140 8.69 4.85 22.66
CA CYS A 140 7.60 4.71 21.70
C CYS A 140 7.63 3.35 21.00
N ARG A 141 8.80 2.81 20.71
CA ARG A 141 8.94 1.49 20.11
C ARG A 141 8.52 0.36 21.05
N GLU A 142 8.77 0.51 22.34
CA GLU A 142 8.40 -0.48 23.33
C GLU A 142 6.89 -0.53 23.59
N ASN A 143 6.20 0.58 23.37
CA ASN A 143 4.78 0.72 23.66
C ASN A 143 3.88 0.64 22.43
N VAL A 144 4.42 0.32 21.27
CA VAL A 144 3.62 0.28 20.05
C VAL A 144 2.68 -0.90 20.04
N PRO A 145 1.36 -0.67 20.08
CA PRO A 145 0.42 -1.73 19.80
C PRO A 145 0.55 -2.11 18.32
N ILE A 146 0.78 -3.35 18.09
CA ILE A 146 0.74 -3.89 16.75
C ILE A 146 -0.70 -3.85 16.29
N CYS A 147 -1.01 -3.00 15.34
CA CYS A 147 -2.34 -2.94 14.76
C CYS A 147 -2.59 -4.12 13.83
#